data_81d147b9f0e9aff4f55cca359a92f375
#
_entry.id   81d147b9f0e9aff4f55cca359a92f375
#
_cell.length_a   1.000
_cell.length_b   1.000
_cell.length_c   1.000
_cell.angle_alpha   90.00
_cell.angle_beta   90.00
_cell.angle_gamma   90.00
#
_symmetry.space_group_name_H-M   'P 1'
#
loop_
_entity.id
_entity.type
_entity.pdbx_description
1 polymer ?
#
loop_
_entity_poly.entity_id
_entity_poly.type
_entity_poly.pdbx_seq_one_letter_code
_entity_poly.pdbx_strand_id
1 'polypeptide(L)'
;GQGNNHPWLFASALTCSTIYWVNPEPAARGSIRVTAKVRYRQPDQNCLLEPTADGYRIVFDEPQRAVTPGQSVVLYQGDVCLGGGVIETAEPAFDERAA
;
A
#
# COMPACT_ATOMS: atom_id res chain seq x y z
N GLY A 1 -26.34 -8.48 2.62
CA GLY A 1 -24.96 -8.75 2.95
C GLY A 1 -24.21 -9.44 1.87
N GLN A 2 -24.88 -9.72 0.83
CA GLN A 2 -24.28 -10.48 -0.25
C GLN A 2 -23.16 -9.73 -0.94
N GLY A 3 -23.00 -8.48 -0.69
CA GLY A 3 -21.90 -7.75 -1.27
C GLY A 3 -20.63 -7.77 -0.46
N ASN A 4 -20.64 -8.41 0.67
CA ASN A 4 -19.55 -8.29 1.63
C ASN A 4 -18.26 -8.95 1.22
N ASN A 5 -18.34 -9.90 0.31
CA ASN A 5 -17.17 -10.70 -0.02
C ASN A 5 -16.74 -10.51 -1.47
N HIS A 6 -17.05 -9.39 -2.04
CA HIS A 6 -16.59 -9.10 -3.39
C HIS A 6 -15.07 -8.95 -3.40
N PRO A 7 -14.40 -9.58 -4.36
CA PRO A 7 -12.94 -9.52 -4.41
C PRO A 7 -12.38 -8.10 -4.49
N TRP A 8 -13.12 -7.17 -5.09
CA TRP A 8 -12.60 -5.82 -5.24
C TRP A 8 -12.57 -5.03 -3.93
N LEU A 9 -13.13 -5.58 -2.85
CA LEU A 9 -13.00 -4.94 -1.54
C LEU A 9 -11.61 -5.08 -0.97
N PHE A 10 -10.80 -5.95 -1.53
CA PHE A 10 -9.44 -6.16 -1.08
C PHE A 10 -8.48 -5.66 -2.14
N ALA A 11 -7.33 -5.18 -1.71
CA ALA A 11 -6.27 -4.75 -2.61
C ALA A 11 -5.00 -5.50 -2.31
N SER A 12 -4.33 -5.96 -3.35
CA SER A 12 -3.03 -6.63 -3.21
C SER A 12 -1.89 -5.62 -3.28
N ALA A 13 -2.14 -4.46 -3.86
CA ALA A 13 -1.13 -3.42 -3.99
C ALA A 13 -1.81 -2.09 -4.19
N LEU A 14 -1.03 -1.03 -4.04
CA LEU A 14 -1.50 0.31 -4.35
C LEU A 14 -0.36 1.09 -4.98
N THR A 15 -0.70 2.21 -5.62
CA THR A 15 0.31 3.09 -6.17
C THR A 15 0.13 4.50 -5.62
N CYS A 16 1.26 5.20 -5.52
CA CYS A 16 1.30 6.61 -5.18
C CYS A 16 2.21 7.28 -6.19
N SER A 17 1.79 8.40 -6.75
CA SER A 17 2.65 9.14 -7.65
C SER A 17 3.76 9.85 -6.89
N THR A 18 3.51 10.22 -5.64
CA THR A 18 4.46 10.94 -4.81
C THR A 18 4.39 10.42 -3.39
N ILE A 19 5.56 10.26 -2.79
CA ILE A 19 5.65 9.99 -1.36
C ILE A 19 6.49 11.10 -0.76
N TYR A 20 5.98 11.70 0.31
CA TYR A 20 6.68 12.77 1.02
C TYR A 20 7.49 12.10 2.12
N TRP A 21 8.79 12.14 1.96
CA TRP A 21 9.71 11.42 2.85
C TRP A 21 10.09 12.29 4.05
N VAL A 22 10.04 11.66 5.22
CA VAL A 22 10.49 12.32 6.46
C VAL A 22 12.02 12.31 6.51
N ASN A 23 12.60 11.23 6.00
CA ASN A 23 14.04 11.04 5.92
C ASN A 23 14.40 10.83 4.46
N PRO A 24 15.69 10.80 4.12
CA PRO A 24 16.07 10.50 2.73
C PRO A 24 15.39 9.24 2.24
N GLU A 25 15.03 9.26 0.97
CA GLU A 25 14.26 8.18 0.37
C GLU A 25 14.96 6.83 0.50
N PRO A 26 14.37 5.88 1.21
CA PRO A 26 15.05 4.61 1.44
C PRO A 26 15.02 3.68 0.24
N ALA A 27 14.08 3.87 -0.68
CA ALA A 27 13.94 3.01 -1.85
C ALA A 27 14.66 3.54 -3.06
N ALA A 28 15.60 4.47 -2.89
CA ALA A 28 16.27 5.09 -4.02
C ALA A 28 17.04 4.08 -4.88
N ARG A 29 17.42 2.96 -4.30
CA ARG A 29 18.20 1.96 -5.01
C ARG A 29 17.42 0.72 -5.38
N GLY A 30 16.12 0.72 -5.14
CA GLY A 30 15.30 -0.42 -5.47
C GLY A 30 14.26 -0.69 -4.41
N SER A 31 13.70 -1.89 -4.46
CA SER A 31 12.62 -2.26 -3.56
C SER A 31 13.13 -2.54 -2.16
N ILE A 32 12.35 -2.16 -1.16
CA ILE A 32 12.68 -2.45 0.23
C ILE A 32 11.44 -2.94 0.96
N ARG A 33 11.68 -3.69 2.03
CA ARG A 33 10.59 -4.16 2.89
C ARG A 33 10.27 -3.07 3.90
N VAL A 34 8.99 -2.76 4.02
CA VAL A 34 8.49 -1.75 4.96
C VAL A 34 7.18 -2.24 5.52
N THR A 35 6.60 -1.48 6.44
CA THR A 35 5.22 -1.69 6.85
C THR A 35 4.44 -0.45 6.44
N ALA A 36 3.16 -0.66 6.18
CA ALA A 36 2.29 0.41 5.73
C ALA A 36 1.02 0.44 6.57
N LYS A 37 0.53 1.64 6.82
CA LYS A 37 -0.73 1.82 7.52
C LYS A 37 -1.61 2.71 6.65
N VAL A 38 -2.74 2.16 6.22
CA VAL A 38 -3.71 2.93 5.43
C VAL A 38 -4.72 3.58 6.34
N ARG A 39 -5.08 2.90 7.43
CA ARG A 39 -6.01 3.42 8.39
C ARG A 39 -5.37 3.40 9.77
N TYR A 40 -5.56 4.47 10.51
CA TYR A 40 -4.93 4.57 11.82
C TYR A 40 -5.38 3.48 12.81
N ARG A 41 -6.52 2.85 12.55
CA ARG A 41 -7.03 1.78 13.43
C ARG A 41 -6.51 0.41 13.08
N GLN A 42 -5.84 0.28 11.96
CA GLN A 42 -5.31 -1.00 11.54
C GLN A 42 -3.89 -1.17 12.04
N PRO A 43 -3.49 -2.41 12.32
CA PRO A 43 -2.08 -2.65 12.58
C PRO A 43 -1.30 -2.42 11.30
N ASP A 44 -0.01 -2.17 11.44
CA ASP A 44 0.87 -2.00 10.29
C ASP A 44 0.90 -3.30 9.48
N GLN A 45 0.90 -3.16 8.16
CA GLN A 45 0.87 -4.29 7.26
C GLN A 45 2.21 -4.43 6.57
N ASN A 46 2.75 -5.64 6.54
CA ASN A 46 4.00 -5.90 5.85
C ASN A 46 3.82 -5.75 4.36
N CYS A 47 4.76 -5.09 3.73
CA CYS A 47 4.66 -4.85 2.29
C CYS A 47 6.04 -4.60 1.71
N LEU A 48 6.06 -4.53 0.38
CA LEU A 48 7.25 -4.23 -0.37
C LEU A 48 7.04 -2.89 -1.08
N LEU A 49 7.95 -1.96 -0.86
CA LEU A 49 7.91 -0.66 -1.53
C LEU A 49 8.78 -0.74 -2.77
N GLU A 50 8.19 -0.49 -3.92
CA GLU A 50 8.89 -0.55 -5.20
C GLU A 50 8.84 0.79 -5.90
N PRO A 51 9.98 1.36 -6.26
CA PRO A 51 9.95 2.55 -7.12
C PRO A 51 9.53 2.16 -8.53
N THR A 52 8.77 3.04 -9.16
CA THR A 52 8.31 2.83 -10.53
C THR A 52 8.64 4.07 -11.34
N ALA A 53 8.40 3.98 -12.65
CA ALA A 53 8.65 5.13 -13.52
C ALA A 53 7.80 6.34 -13.13
N ASP A 54 6.60 6.09 -12.61
CA ASP A 54 5.65 7.15 -12.31
C ASP A 54 5.47 7.43 -10.82
N GLY A 55 6.26 6.77 -9.98
CA GLY A 55 6.11 6.96 -8.55
C GLY A 55 6.50 5.72 -7.78
N TYR A 56 5.56 5.19 -7.02
CA TYR A 56 5.83 4.06 -6.14
C TYR A 56 4.68 3.09 -6.16
N ARG A 57 5.00 1.81 -6.02
CA ARG A 57 4.02 0.75 -5.88
C ARG A 57 4.27 0.05 -4.55
N ILE A 58 3.23 -0.14 -3.79
CA ILE A 58 3.32 -0.79 -2.49
C ILE A 58 2.55 -2.10 -2.59
N VAL A 59 3.27 -3.21 -2.47
CA VAL A 59 2.71 -4.54 -2.63
C VAL A 59 2.59 -5.17 -1.26
N PHE A 60 1.36 -5.46 -0.86
CA PHE A 60 1.10 -6.05 0.46
C PHE A 60 1.41 -7.53 0.46
N ASP A 61 1.94 -8.02 1.57
CA ASP A 61 2.13 -9.47 1.72
C ASP A 61 0.80 -10.18 1.74
N GLU A 62 -0.21 -9.54 2.34
CA GLU A 62 -1.56 -10.06 2.37
C GLU A 62 -2.51 -8.98 1.90
N PRO A 63 -3.53 -9.33 1.12
CA PRO A 63 -4.47 -8.32 0.63
C PRO A 63 -5.07 -7.50 1.76
N GLN A 64 -5.27 -6.22 1.50
CA GLN A 64 -5.80 -5.28 2.48
C GLN A 64 -7.19 -4.85 2.08
N ARG A 65 -8.05 -4.76 3.09
CA ARG A 65 -9.45 -4.44 2.87
C ARG A 65 -9.64 -2.94 2.70
N ALA A 66 -10.52 -2.60 1.76
CA ALA A 66 -11.03 -1.24 1.62
C ALA A 66 -9.96 -0.20 1.37
N VAL A 67 -8.94 -0.56 0.58
CA VAL A 67 -7.95 0.40 0.12
C VAL A 67 -8.53 1.12 -1.08
N THR A 68 -8.63 2.44 -1.00
CA THR A 68 -9.25 3.21 -2.08
C THR A 68 -8.40 4.42 -2.43
N PRO A 69 -8.48 4.88 -3.69
CA PRO A 69 -7.81 6.12 -4.08
C PRO A 69 -8.28 7.28 -3.21
N GLY A 70 -7.37 8.18 -2.94
CA GLY A 70 -7.66 9.34 -2.11
C GLY A 70 -7.34 9.16 -0.65
N GLN A 71 -7.18 7.92 -0.20
CA GLN A 71 -6.77 7.68 1.17
C GLN A 71 -5.26 7.91 1.29
N SER A 72 -4.83 8.19 2.51
CA SER A 72 -3.41 8.33 2.79
C SER A 72 -2.81 7.02 3.21
N VAL A 73 -1.55 6.81 2.87
CA VAL A 73 -0.79 5.66 3.35
C VAL A 73 0.47 6.20 4.01
N VAL A 74 0.81 5.63 5.16
CA VAL A 74 2.02 6.01 5.90
C VAL A 74 2.91 4.79 5.99
N LEU A 75 4.19 5.01 5.74
CA LEU A 75 5.17 3.93 5.68
C LEU A 75 6.11 3.99 6.86
N TYR A 76 6.42 2.81 7.39
CA TYR A 76 7.30 2.68 8.55
C TYR A 76 8.34 1.61 8.32
N GLN A 77 9.42 1.73 9.04
CA GLN A 77 10.40 0.67 9.14
C GLN A 77 10.68 0.51 10.62
N GLY A 78 10.15 -0.55 11.22
CA GLY A 78 10.10 -0.66 12.65
C GLY A 78 9.27 0.49 13.23
N ASP A 79 9.82 1.23 14.15
CA ASP A 79 9.12 2.35 14.78
C ASP A 79 9.39 3.67 14.07
N VAL A 80 10.14 3.64 12.99
CA VAL A 80 10.55 4.86 12.31
C VAL A 80 9.58 5.15 11.17
N CYS A 81 8.96 6.32 11.19
CA CYS A 81 8.11 6.77 10.09
C CYS A 81 9.01 7.19 8.95
N LEU A 82 8.80 6.59 7.80
CA LEU A 82 9.60 6.90 6.61
C LEU A 82 9.00 8.03 5.81
N GLY A 83 7.67 8.06 5.74
CA GLY A 83 6.98 9.06 4.96
C GLY A 83 5.57 8.61 4.66
N GLY A 84 4.89 9.31 3.77
CA GLY A 84 3.54 8.96 3.39
C GLY A 84 3.11 9.63 2.12
N GLY A 85 2.02 9.14 1.58
CA GLY A 85 1.48 9.69 0.35
C GLY A 85 0.00 9.44 0.24
N VAL A 86 -0.56 9.90 -0.87
CA VAL A 86 -1.97 9.69 -1.18
C VAL A 86 -2.06 8.57 -2.19
N ILE A 87 -2.93 7.63 -1.93
CA ILE A 87 -3.14 6.49 -2.81
C ILE A 87 -3.75 6.97 -4.12
N GLU A 88 -3.09 6.66 -5.21
CA GLU A 88 -3.58 7.03 -6.54
C GLU A 88 -4.44 5.93 -7.12
N THR A 89 -3.98 4.69 -7.04
CA THR A 89 -4.76 3.55 -7.49
C THR A 89 -4.61 2.41 -6.50
N ALA A 90 -5.61 1.53 -6.49
CA ALA A 90 -5.56 0.31 -5.70
C ALA A 90 -5.72 -0.85 -6.67
N GLU A 91 -4.88 -1.86 -6.54
CA GLU A 91 -4.92 -3.04 -7.40
C GLU A 91 -5.74 -4.11 -6.71
N PRO A 92 -6.84 -4.54 -7.28
CA PRO A 92 -7.70 -5.54 -6.64
C PRO A 92 -6.93 -6.83 -6.36
N ALA A 93 -7.20 -7.41 -5.21
CA ALA A 93 -6.70 -8.73 -4.88
C ALA A 93 -7.62 -9.74 -5.55
N PHE A 94 -7.47 -9.84 -6.85
CA PHE A 94 -8.35 -10.67 -7.63
C PHE A 94 -7.97 -12.14 -7.50
N ASP A 95 -8.94 -12.94 -7.12
CA ASP A 95 -8.73 -14.37 -7.02
C ASP A 95 -9.31 -15.00 -8.27
N GLU A 96 -8.47 -15.62 -9.06
CA GLU A 96 -8.92 -16.25 -10.28
C GLU A 96 -10.01 -17.29 -10.05
N ARG A 97 -9.97 -17.92 -8.92
CA ARG A 97 -11.00 -18.92 -8.63
C ARG A 97 -12.36 -18.32 -8.38
N ALA A 98 -12.37 -17.03 -8.07
CA ALA A 98 -13.62 -16.33 -7.82
C ALA A 98 -14.20 -15.75 -9.10
N ALA A 99 -13.45 -15.79 -10.14
CA ALA A 99 -13.88 -15.21 -11.41
C ALA A 99 -14.84 -16.13 -12.15
#